data_01a2636cf8ed1f5540a01ca4f7caf563
#
_entry.id   01a2636cf8ed1f5540a01ca4f7caf563
#
_cell.length_a   1.000
_cell.length_b   1.000
_cell.length_c   1.000
_cell.angle_alpha   90.00
_cell.angle_beta   90.00
_cell.angle_gamma   90.00
#
_symmetry.space_group_name_H-M   'P 1'
#
loop_
_entity.id
_entity.type
_entity.pdbx_description
1 polymer ?
#
loop_
_entity_poly.entity_id
_entity_poly.type
_entity_poly.pdbx_seq_one_letter_code
_entity_poly.pdbx_strand_id
1 'polypeptide(L)'
;MPVNSNRFNKFLGVLGLCAGICPGSFGAIPQLPAEHYDWLADRIFANECNRDLRCLSHWNAGEDFPSLGIGHFIWYRAGQQERFEETFPALLLHLQRSGVALPGWLNPPLDADNPWPDRDSFMAARDSQRLVALRALLADTMGLQAQFIASRLDLTIDEIMASFPAARQQEVAQIFASLASQESPLGLYALIDYLHFKGSGLKSSERYAGQGWGLRQVIERMHSDDSSLQAFVAAATVVLQNRVDNAPPERNEGRWLQGWVNRLHSYLP
;
A
#
# COMPACT_ATOMS: atom_id res chain seq x y z
N MET A 1 -78.78 16.01 1.71
CA MET A 1 -79.44 14.73 2.03
C MET A 1 -79.04 13.72 0.99
N PRO A 2 -78.75 12.46 1.25
CA PRO A 2 -78.06 11.79 2.33
C PRO A 2 -76.79 11.10 1.82
N VAL A 3 -75.75 10.93 2.63
CA VAL A 3 -75.29 9.77 3.42
C VAL A 3 -75.31 8.38 2.72
N ASN A 4 -74.17 7.80 2.53
CA ASN A 4 -73.77 6.46 2.98
C ASN A 4 -72.37 6.09 2.49
N SER A 5 -71.51 5.87 3.35
CA SER A 5 -71.09 4.73 4.24
C SER A 5 -70.06 3.83 3.58
N ASN A 6 -68.89 3.85 4.22
CA ASN A 6 -67.99 2.72 4.56
C ASN A 6 -67.89 1.49 3.65
N ARG A 7 -66.69 1.21 3.20
CA ARG A 7 -66.07 -0.11 3.40
C ARG A 7 -64.58 0.00 3.54
N PHE A 8 -64.09 -0.25 4.76
CA PHE A 8 -62.70 -0.60 5.10
C PHE A 8 -62.34 -1.91 4.42
N ASN A 9 -61.31 -1.90 3.57
CA ASN A 9 -60.61 -3.13 3.19
C ASN A 9 -59.20 -3.06 3.77
N LYS A 10 -59.02 -3.86 4.82
CA LYS A 10 -57.73 -4.15 5.40
C LYS A 10 -56.91 -4.99 4.42
N PHE A 11 -55.95 -4.39 3.76
CA PHE A 11 -54.82 -5.17 3.18
C PHE A 11 -53.72 -5.28 4.25
N LEU A 12 -53.60 -6.49 4.78
CA LEU A 12 -52.42 -6.91 5.53
C LEU A 12 -51.24 -6.99 4.54
N GLY A 13 -50.43 -5.95 4.51
CA GLY A 13 -49.14 -5.98 3.87
C GLY A 13 -48.16 -6.75 4.76
N VAL A 14 -47.77 -7.92 4.32
CA VAL A 14 -46.62 -8.65 4.88
C VAL A 14 -45.39 -7.84 4.58
N LEU A 15 -44.85 -7.15 5.59
CA LEU A 15 -43.47 -6.58 5.52
C LEU A 15 -42.52 -7.78 5.51
N GLY A 16 -42.08 -8.15 4.32
CA GLY A 16 -40.91 -8.98 4.15
C GLY A 16 -39.69 -8.19 4.64
N LEU A 17 -39.14 -8.53 5.80
CA LEU A 17 -37.82 -8.11 6.21
C LEU A 17 -36.82 -8.71 5.22
N CYS A 18 -36.46 -7.99 4.19
CA CYS A 18 -35.20 -8.20 3.47
C CYS A 18 -34.10 -7.82 4.46
N ALA A 19 -33.60 -8.80 5.19
CA ALA A 19 -32.31 -8.69 5.83
C ALA A 19 -31.27 -8.49 4.70
N GLY A 20 -31.00 -7.23 4.37
CA GLY A 20 -29.85 -6.88 3.54
C GLY A 20 -28.62 -7.43 4.25
N ILE A 21 -28.03 -8.45 3.68
CA ILE A 21 -26.68 -8.89 4.01
C ILE A 21 -25.81 -7.69 3.58
N CYS A 22 -25.51 -6.80 4.53
CA CYS A 22 -24.36 -5.90 4.34
C CYS A 22 -23.19 -6.81 4.00
N PRO A 23 -22.45 -6.57 2.89
CA PRO A 23 -21.18 -7.25 2.70
C PRO A 23 -20.35 -6.96 3.95
N GLY A 24 -20.08 -8.01 4.74
CA GLY A 24 -19.27 -7.89 5.94
C GLY A 24 -17.95 -7.28 5.51
N SER A 25 -17.56 -6.19 6.15
CA SER A 25 -16.18 -5.73 6.15
C SER A 25 -15.34 -6.93 6.56
N PHE A 26 -14.63 -7.52 5.60
CA PHE A 26 -13.67 -8.57 5.89
C PHE A 26 -12.67 -7.91 6.83
N GLY A 27 -12.50 -8.46 8.02
CA GLY A 27 -11.90 -7.81 9.17
C GLY A 27 -10.64 -7.05 8.81
N ALA A 28 -10.61 -5.80 9.21
CA ALA A 28 -9.45 -4.92 9.06
C ALA A 28 -8.18 -5.63 9.54
N ILE A 29 -7.07 -5.39 8.86
CA ILE A 29 -5.76 -5.83 9.34
C ILE A 29 -5.61 -5.39 10.80
N PRO A 30 -5.15 -6.29 11.70
CA PRO A 30 -5.01 -5.93 13.11
C PRO A 30 -4.18 -4.65 13.25
N GLN A 31 -4.73 -3.65 13.97
CA GLN A 31 -3.97 -2.45 14.34
C GLN A 31 -2.79 -2.89 15.19
N LEU A 32 -1.59 -2.50 14.79
CA LEU A 32 -0.39 -2.85 15.54
C LEU A 32 -0.14 -1.87 16.68
N PRO A 33 0.51 -2.31 17.77
CA PRO A 33 1.10 -1.42 18.76
C PRO A 33 2.13 -0.46 18.13
N ALA A 34 2.32 0.72 18.73
CA ALA A 34 3.22 1.75 18.19
C ALA A 34 4.65 1.24 17.94
N GLU A 35 5.18 0.44 18.87
CA GLU A 35 6.51 -0.17 18.77
C GLU A 35 6.67 -1.08 17.55
N HIS A 36 5.58 -1.70 17.08
CA HIS A 36 5.61 -2.51 15.86
C HIS A 36 5.69 -1.65 14.60
N TYR A 37 5.08 -0.45 14.61
CA TYR A 37 5.24 0.48 13.48
C TYR A 37 6.67 1.04 13.41
N ASP A 38 7.34 1.27 14.54
CA ASP A 38 8.75 1.67 14.55
C ASP A 38 9.64 0.54 14.00
N TRP A 39 9.36 -0.71 14.37
CA TRP A 39 10.05 -1.86 13.83
C TRP A 39 9.82 -2.01 12.30
N LEU A 40 8.58 -1.85 11.82
CA LEU A 40 8.24 -1.86 10.39
C LEU A 40 9.00 -0.75 9.64
N ALA A 41 9.00 0.45 10.20
CA ALA A 41 9.69 1.61 9.64
C ALA A 41 11.19 1.34 9.46
N ASP A 42 11.86 0.75 10.45
CA ASP A 42 13.29 0.40 10.35
C ASP A 42 13.54 -0.62 9.23
N ARG A 43 12.67 -1.64 9.07
CA ARG A 43 12.78 -2.62 8.00
C ARG A 43 12.58 -2.01 6.62
N ILE A 44 11.55 -1.19 6.44
CA ILE A 44 11.28 -0.49 5.17
C ILE A 44 12.44 0.45 4.86
N PHE A 45 12.91 1.23 5.83
CA PHE A 45 14.04 2.15 5.67
C PHE A 45 15.35 1.43 5.30
N ALA A 46 15.58 0.25 5.89
CA ALA A 46 16.74 -0.58 5.52
C ALA A 46 16.64 -1.06 4.06
N ASN A 47 15.46 -1.52 3.63
CA ASN A 47 15.25 -2.06 2.28
C ASN A 47 15.31 -0.98 1.20
N GLU A 48 14.67 0.17 1.43
CA GLU A 48 14.52 1.22 0.42
C GLU A 48 15.69 2.20 0.42
N CYS A 49 16.28 2.46 1.58
CA CYS A 49 17.27 3.51 1.77
C CYS A 49 18.63 3.02 2.28
N ASN A 50 18.81 1.73 2.52
CA ASN A 50 20.02 1.19 3.18
C ASN A 50 20.40 1.99 4.45
N ARG A 51 19.40 2.48 5.17
CA ARG A 51 19.51 3.38 6.35
C ARG A 51 20.26 4.70 6.10
N ASP A 52 20.35 5.18 4.85
CA ASP A 52 20.89 6.50 4.56
C ASP A 52 19.78 7.56 4.64
N LEU A 53 19.86 8.45 5.64
CA LEU A 53 18.89 9.54 5.84
C LEU A 53 18.75 10.47 4.63
N ARG A 54 19.78 10.57 3.78
CA ARG A 54 19.72 11.38 2.56
C ARG A 54 18.73 10.82 1.53
N CYS A 55 18.46 9.52 1.59
CA CYS A 55 17.45 8.87 0.75
C CYS A 55 16.03 9.38 1.05
N LEU A 56 15.74 9.82 2.29
CA LEU A 56 14.42 10.35 2.67
C LEU A 56 13.98 11.59 1.87
N SER A 57 14.89 12.22 1.13
CA SER A 57 14.57 13.30 0.19
C SER A 57 15.42 13.12 -1.06
N HIS A 58 14.88 12.35 -2.01
CA HIS A 58 15.62 11.98 -3.21
C HIS A 58 14.78 12.27 -4.48
N TRP A 59 15.49 12.52 -5.58
CA TRP A 59 14.89 12.65 -6.91
C TRP A 59 15.71 11.80 -7.87
N ASN A 60 15.16 10.69 -8.31
CA ASN A 60 15.85 9.75 -9.19
C ASN A 60 16.14 10.37 -10.57
N ALA A 61 17.25 9.98 -11.17
CA ALA A 61 17.53 10.33 -12.56
C ALA A 61 16.50 9.63 -13.46
N GLY A 62 15.84 10.41 -14.33
CA GLY A 62 14.82 9.88 -15.25
C GLY A 62 13.39 9.89 -14.69
N GLU A 63 13.17 10.44 -13.48
CA GLU A 63 11.84 10.74 -12.95
C GLU A 63 11.60 12.26 -12.98
N ASP A 64 10.34 12.66 -13.18
CA ASP A 64 9.94 14.07 -13.21
C ASP A 64 9.41 14.57 -11.86
N PHE A 65 9.67 13.82 -10.78
CA PHE A 65 9.23 14.09 -9.42
C PHE A 65 10.21 13.55 -8.37
N PRO A 66 10.28 14.16 -7.17
CA PRO A 66 11.00 13.60 -6.04
C PRO A 66 10.20 12.51 -5.36
N SER A 67 10.93 11.57 -4.73
CA SER A 67 10.43 10.53 -3.85
C SER A 67 10.88 10.81 -2.42
N LEU A 68 9.95 10.82 -1.47
CA LEU A 68 10.16 11.32 -0.11
C LEU A 68 9.82 10.27 0.95
N GLY A 69 10.52 10.30 2.08
CA GLY A 69 10.29 9.40 3.20
C GLY A 69 10.64 7.95 2.91
N ILE A 70 10.34 7.06 3.88
CA ILE A 70 10.66 5.63 3.80
C ILE A 70 9.82 4.89 2.76
N GLY A 71 8.64 5.42 2.38
CA GLY A 71 7.74 4.84 1.40
C GLY A 71 7.91 5.42 -0.01
N HIS A 72 8.97 6.20 -0.26
CA HIS A 72 9.19 6.86 -1.55
C HIS A 72 7.94 7.59 -2.04
N PHE A 73 7.30 8.38 -1.14
CA PHE A 73 6.07 9.10 -1.43
C PHE A 73 6.28 10.14 -2.52
N ILE A 74 5.51 10.01 -3.58
CA ILE A 74 5.60 10.86 -4.78
C ILE A 74 5.04 12.24 -4.50
N TRP A 75 5.75 13.28 -4.95
CA TRP A 75 5.36 14.67 -4.78
C TRP A 75 5.46 15.46 -6.08
N TYR A 76 4.34 15.97 -6.55
CA TYR A 76 4.24 16.69 -7.80
C TYR A 76 4.29 18.20 -7.61
N ARG A 77 4.65 18.90 -8.69
CA ARG A 77 4.52 20.37 -8.80
C ARG A 77 3.08 20.74 -9.08
N ALA A 78 2.71 21.98 -8.79
CA ALA A 78 1.40 22.53 -9.11
C ALA A 78 0.98 22.19 -10.55
N GLY A 79 -0.15 21.54 -10.71
CA GLY A 79 -0.73 21.18 -12.01
C GLY A 79 -0.05 20.04 -12.75
N GLN A 80 0.98 19.40 -12.17
CA GLN A 80 1.61 18.21 -12.76
C GLN A 80 0.71 17.00 -12.57
N GLN A 81 0.54 16.21 -13.63
CA GLN A 81 -0.18 14.94 -13.61
C GLN A 81 0.65 13.89 -14.34
N GLU A 82 0.89 12.77 -13.67
CA GLU A 82 1.66 11.65 -14.17
C GLU A 82 0.88 10.34 -14.00
N ARG A 83 1.44 9.26 -14.53
CA ARG A 83 0.84 7.92 -14.43
C ARG A 83 0.79 7.34 -13.01
N PHE A 84 1.61 7.85 -12.12
CA PHE A 84 1.67 7.40 -10.73
C PHE A 84 0.77 8.27 -9.84
N GLU A 85 0.24 7.67 -8.79
CA GLU A 85 -0.52 8.41 -7.78
C GLU A 85 0.41 9.28 -6.93
N GLU A 86 0.07 10.55 -6.77
CA GLU A 86 0.72 11.42 -5.81
C GLU A 86 0.33 11.03 -4.39
N THR A 87 1.31 10.81 -3.51
CA THR A 87 1.06 10.27 -2.17
C THR A 87 1.61 11.13 -1.04
N PHE A 88 2.53 12.03 -1.32
CA PHE A 88 3.16 12.87 -0.27
C PHE A 88 2.17 13.84 0.41
N PRO A 89 1.27 14.55 -0.29
CA PRO A 89 0.28 15.39 0.37
C PRO A 89 -0.64 14.61 1.33
N ALA A 90 -1.03 13.39 0.95
CA ALA A 90 -1.82 12.52 1.81
C ALA A 90 -1.04 12.06 3.05
N LEU A 91 0.26 11.78 2.92
CA LEU A 91 1.14 11.54 4.07
C LEU A 91 1.20 12.77 4.99
N LEU A 92 1.41 13.98 4.46
CA LEU A 92 1.44 15.19 5.28
C LEU A 92 0.16 15.38 6.08
N LEU A 93 -1.00 15.12 5.47
CA LEU A 93 -2.30 15.15 6.16
C LEU A 93 -2.37 14.09 7.27
N HIS A 94 -1.86 12.89 7.04
CA HIS A 94 -1.78 11.84 8.06
C HIS A 94 -0.90 12.29 9.24
N LEU A 95 0.29 12.83 8.98
CA LEU A 95 1.20 13.34 10.00
C LEU A 95 0.54 14.47 10.83
N GLN A 96 -0.11 15.42 10.15
CA GLN A 96 -0.83 16.51 10.83
C GLN A 96 -1.95 15.98 11.74
N ARG A 97 -2.74 15.03 11.26
CA ARG A 97 -3.82 14.39 12.06
C ARG A 97 -3.28 13.58 13.24
N SER A 98 -2.06 13.09 13.14
CA SER A 98 -1.33 12.42 14.22
C SER A 98 -0.64 13.38 15.20
N GLY A 99 -0.88 14.69 15.06
CA GLY A 99 -0.37 15.72 15.98
C GLY A 99 1.02 16.26 15.64
N VAL A 100 1.59 15.91 14.47
CA VAL A 100 2.89 16.42 14.02
C VAL A 100 2.75 17.86 13.53
N ALA A 101 3.58 18.76 14.05
CA ALA A 101 3.67 20.13 13.58
C ALA A 101 4.40 20.17 12.23
N LEU A 102 3.69 20.54 11.17
CA LEU A 102 4.29 20.70 9.84
C LEU A 102 4.96 22.08 9.70
N PRO A 103 6.10 22.17 8.97
CA PRO A 103 6.64 23.46 8.53
C PRO A 103 5.59 24.27 7.77
N GLY A 104 5.55 25.60 7.98
CA GLY A 104 4.49 26.46 7.43
C GLY A 104 4.34 26.39 5.90
N TRP A 105 5.43 26.10 5.19
CA TRP A 105 5.42 25.96 3.72
C TRP A 105 4.86 24.59 3.21
N LEU A 106 4.54 23.67 4.13
CA LEU A 106 3.85 22.41 3.87
C LEU A 106 2.40 22.44 4.40
N ASN A 107 1.88 23.61 4.74
CA ASN A 107 0.56 23.76 5.32
C ASN A 107 -0.27 24.79 4.53
N PRO A 108 -1.47 24.46 4.03
CA PRO A 108 -2.20 23.22 4.28
C PRO A 108 -1.63 22.02 3.49
N PRO A 109 -1.64 20.81 4.09
CA PRO A 109 -0.89 19.68 3.55
C PRO A 109 -1.37 19.18 2.18
N LEU A 110 -2.66 19.28 1.88
CA LEU A 110 -3.20 18.82 0.57
C LEU A 110 -2.90 19.80 -0.57
N ASP A 111 -2.55 21.05 -0.25
CA ASP A 111 -2.20 22.10 -1.22
C ASP A 111 -0.68 22.31 -1.28
N ALA A 112 0.09 21.44 -0.62
CA ALA A 112 1.55 21.52 -0.60
C ALA A 112 2.12 20.93 -1.88
N ASP A 113 2.40 21.78 -2.86
CA ASP A 113 3.09 21.41 -4.10
C ASP A 113 4.61 21.40 -3.95
N ASN A 114 5.27 20.53 -4.73
CA ASN A 114 6.71 20.50 -4.84
C ASN A 114 7.23 21.84 -5.39
N PRO A 115 8.03 22.59 -4.59
CA PRO A 115 8.48 23.93 -4.99
C PRO A 115 9.70 23.95 -5.93
N TRP A 116 10.32 22.80 -6.19
CA TRP A 116 11.49 22.73 -7.08
C TRP A 116 11.05 22.42 -8.51
N PRO A 117 11.46 23.26 -9.49
CA PRO A 117 11.02 23.12 -10.87
C PRO A 117 11.55 21.87 -11.56
N ASP A 118 12.71 21.36 -11.12
CA ASP A 118 13.38 20.22 -11.71
C ASP A 118 14.33 19.54 -10.71
N ARG A 119 14.86 18.39 -11.12
CA ARG A 119 15.79 17.59 -10.33
C ARG A 119 17.07 18.35 -9.97
N ASP A 120 17.62 19.10 -10.89
CA ASP A 120 18.91 19.81 -10.67
C ASP A 120 18.75 20.88 -9.59
N SER A 121 17.66 21.65 -9.62
CA SER A 121 17.30 22.62 -8.60
C SER A 121 17.07 21.96 -7.23
N PHE A 122 16.40 20.80 -7.20
CA PHE A 122 16.20 20.01 -5.98
C PHE A 122 17.53 19.51 -5.41
N MET A 123 18.40 18.94 -6.25
CA MET A 123 19.71 18.44 -5.84
C MET A 123 20.64 19.56 -5.39
N ALA A 124 20.60 20.73 -6.04
CA ALA A 124 21.35 21.92 -5.62
C ALA A 124 20.87 22.45 -4.25
N ALA A 125 19.57 22.29 -3.95
CA ALA A 125 18.96 22.71 -2.68
C ALA A 125 19.11 21.70 -1.55
N ARG A 126 19.75 20.53 -1.74
CA ARG A 126 19.76 19.41 -0.79
C ARG A 126 20.24 19.76 0.62
N ASP A 127 21.13 20.74 0.75
CA ASP A 127 21.66 21.23 2.02
C ASP A 127 21.01 22.56 2.46
N SER A 128 19.97 23.01 1.76
CA SER A 128 19.16 24.17 2.16
C SER A 128 18.40 23.91 3.45
N GLN A 129 18.14 24.96 4.22
CA GLN A 129 17.35 24.88 5.45
C GLN A 129 16.01 24.17 5.22
N ARG A 130 15.36 24.38 4.05
CA ARG A 130 14.08 23.79 3.70
C ARG A 130 14.17 22.27 3.53
N LEU A 131 15.13 21.75 2.77
CA LEU A 131 15.31 20.30 2.57
C LEU A 131 15.90 19.61 3.80
N VAL A 132 16.74 20.28 4.57
CA VAL A 132 17.23 19.76 5.86
C VAL A 132 16.06 19.59 6.84
N ALA A 133 15.20 20.60 6.96
CA ALA A 133 14.01 20.53 7.82
C ALA A 133 13.01 19.45 7.36
N LEU A 134 12.84 19.27 6.04
CA LEU A 134 12.01 18.21 5.49
C LEU A 134 12.57 16.83 5.83
N ARG A 135 13.87 16.59 5.65
CA ARG A 135 14.50 15.32 6.01
C ARG A 135 14.40 15.03 7.51
N ALA A 136 14.57 16.03 8.36
CA ALA A 136 14.41 15.88 9.80
C ALA A 136 12.97 15.47 10.15
N LEU A 137 11.96 16.15 9.59
CA LEU A 137 10.56 15.78 9.76
C LEU A 137 10.31 14.33 9.35
N LEU A 138 10.83 13.91 8.19
CA LEU A 138 10.65 12.54 7.69
C LEU A 138 11.41 11.52 8.54
N ALA A 139 12.61 11.85 9.05
CA ALA A 139 13.36 10.98 9.95
C ALA A 139 12.63 10.81 11.30
N ASP A 140 12.10 11.89 11.86
CA ASP A 140 11.41 11.89 13.17
C ASP A 140 10.02 11.22 13.12
N THR A 141 9.48 10.96 11.93
CA THR A 141 8.11 10.44 11.74
C THR A 141 8.06 9.09 11.04
N MET A 142 9.15 8.33 11.00
CA MET A 142 9.20 7.06 10.27
C MET A 142 8.14 6.06 10.73
N GLY A 143 7.87 5.93 12.03
CA GLY A 143 6.80 5.07 12.56
C GLY A 143 5.41 5.47 12.05
N LEU A 144 5.11 6.77 11.98
CA LEU A 144 3.84 7.27 11.40
C LEU A 144 3.78 7.06 9.89
N GLN A 145 4.91 7.13 9.18
CA GLN A 145 4.96 6.78 7.75
C GLN A 145 4.67 5.29 7.55
N ALA A 146 5.21 4.40 8.38
CA ALA A 146 4.89 2.97 8.34
C ALA A 146 3.39 2.72 8.65
N GLN A 147 2.81 3.46 9.60
CA GLN A 147 1.37 3.40 9.87
C GLN A 147 0.53 3.85 8.66
N PHE A 148 0.95 4.92 7.98
CA PHE A 148 0.30 5.37 6.74
C PHE A 148 0.38 4.32 5.63
N ILE A 149 1.54 3.68 5.43
CA ILE A 149 1.71 2.59 4.46
C ILE A 149 0.79 1.42 4.83
N ALA A 150 0.72 1.02 6.09
CA ALA A 150 -0.14 -0.05 6.57
C ALA A 150 -1.63 0.25 6.34
N SER A 151 -2.08 1.49 6.58
CA SER A 151 -3.47 1.90 6.35
C SER A 151 -3.89 1.82 4.87
N ARG A 152 -2.95 2.02 3.94
CA ARG A 152 -3.20 1.86 2.50
C ARG A 152 -3.28 0.38 2.09
N LEU A 153 -2.63 -0.51 2.85
CA LEU A 153 -2.72 -1.95 2.61
C LEU A 153 -4.16 -2.45 2.78
N ASP A 154 -4.90 -2.00 3.80
CA ASP A 154 -6.29 -2.40 4.03
C ASP A 154 -7.16 -2.17 2.80
N LEU A 155 -7.11 -0.95 2.23
CA LEU A 155 -7.87 -0.61 1.02
C LEU A 155 -7.49 -1.50 -0.17
N THR A 156 -6.20 -1.76 -0.34
CA THR A 156 -5.70 -2.59 -1.44
C THR A 156 -6.08 -4.06 -1.25
N ILE A 157 -6.12 -4.56 -0.02
CA ILE A 157 -6.59 -5.93 0.27
C ILE A 157 -8.05 -6.10 -0.13
N ASP A 158 -8.92 -5.13 0.19
CA ASP A 158 -10.33 -5.18 -0.22
C ASP A 158 -10.47 -5.23 -1.74
N GLU A 159 -9.70 -4.43 -2.48
CA GLU A 159 -9.66 -4.46 -3.95
C GLU A 159 -9.14 -5.81 -4.48
N ILE A 160 -8.08 -6.36 -3.87
CA ILE A 160 -7.54 -7.67 -4.25
C ILE A 160 -8.59 -8.74 -4.01
N MET A 161 -9.24 -8.78 -2.84
CA MET A 161 -10.28 -9.75 -2.52
C MET A 161 -11.45 -9.68 -3.50
N ALA A 162 -11.91 -8.46 -3.82
CA ALA A 162 -12.99 -8.26 -4.78
C ALA A 162 -12.64 -8.73 -6.21
N SER A 163 -11.35 -8.83 -6.54
CA SER A 163 -10.88 -9.33 -7.85
C SER A 163 -10.94 -10.86 -7.99
N PHE A 164 -11.19 -11.59 -6.91
CA PHE A 164 -11.36 -13.04 -6.93
C PHE A 164 -12.83 -13.42 -7.17
N PRO A 165 -13.10 -14.61 -7.76
CA PRO A 165 -14.46 -15.13 -7.85
C PRO A 165 -15.11 -15.21 -6.44
N ALA A 166 -16.42 -14.91 -6.34
CA ALA A 166 -17.13 -14.84 -5.07
C ALA A 166 -16.94 -16.12 -4.20
N ALA A 167 -16.89 -17.28 -4.83
CA ALA A 167 -16.68 -18.58 -4.14
C ALA A 167 -15.29 -18.67 -3.45
N ARG A 168 -14.31 -17.85 -3.84
CA ARG A 168 -12.95 -17.89 -3.30
C ARG A 168 -12.64 -16.73 -2.34
N GLN A 169 -13.47 -15.69 -2.30
CA GLN A 169 -13.21 -14.49 -1.50
C GLN A 169 -13.08 -14.79 0.00
N GLN A 170 -13.87 -15.72 0.52
CA GLN A 170 -13.76 -16.11 1.93
C GLN A 170 -12.42 -16.81 2.23
N GLU A 171 -11.96 -17.71 1.37
CA GLU A 171 -10.64 -18.35 1.51
C GLU A 171 -9.53 -17.31 1.46
N VAL A 172 -9.59 -16.37 0.51
CA VAL A 172 -8.61 -15.27 0.37
C VAL A 172 -8.57 -14.39 1.63
N ALA A 173 -9.73 -14.07 2.20
CA ALA A 173 -9.80 -13.33 3.47
C ALA A 173 -9.11 -14.09 4.61
N GLN A 174 -9.31 -15.41 4.69
CA GLN A 174 -8.65 -16.26 5.70
C GLN A 174 -7.12 -16.28 5.51
N ILE A 175 -6.64 -16.36 4.26
CA ILE A 175 -5.21 -16.30 3.94
C ILE A 175 -4.60 -14.98 4.43
N PHE A 176 -5.21 -13.84 4.10
CA PHE A 176 -4.73 -12.53 4.56
C PHE A 176 -4.71 -12.41 6.08
N ALA A 177 -5.80 -12.80 6.76
CA ALA A 177 -5.88 -12.75 8.22
C ALA A 177 -4.85 -13.65 8.89
N SER A 178 -4.65 -14.87 8.37
CA SER A 178 -3.63 -15.80 8.86
C SER A 178 -2.24 -15.23 8.69
N LEU A 179 -1.88 -14.76 7.48
CA LEU A 179 -0.57 -14.16 7.21
C LEU A 179 -0.31 -12.96 8.13
N ALA A 180 -1.26 -12.03 8.23
CA ALA A 180 -1.09 -10.81 9.03
C ALA A 180 -0.85 -11.09 10.52
N SER A 181 -1.36 -12.23 11.03
CA SER A 181 -1.21 -12.63 12.44
C SER A 181 0.06 -13.42 12.73
N GLN A 182 0.75 -13.94 11.68
CA GLN A 182 1.94 -14.77 11.88
C GLN A 182 3.14 -13.99 12.39
N GLU A 183 3.83 -14.55 13.40
CA GLU A 183 5.08 -14.00 13.93
C GLU A 183 5.06 -12.46 14.02
N SER A 184 3.95 -11.92 14.62
CA SER A 184 3.71 -10.46 14.64
C SER A 184 4.93 -9.67 15.13
N PRO A 185 5.39 -8.64 14.38
CA PRO A 185 4.77 -7.99 13.23
C PRO A 185 5.24 -8.52 11.85
N LEU A 186 5.96 -9.64 11.78
CA LEU A 186 6.66 -10.11 10.58
C LEU A 186 5.69 -10.46 9.43
N GLY A 187 4.54 -11.08 9.75
CA GLY A 187 3.54 -11.42 8.73
C GLY A 187 2.93 -10.19 8.07
N LEU A 188 2.61 -9.17 8.86
CA LEU A 188 2.12 -7.91 8.31
C LEU A 188 3.21 -7.19 7.49
N TYR A 189 4.46 -7.24 7.95
CA TYR A 189 5.59 -6.72 7.18
C TYR A 189 5.70 -7.39 5.81
N ALA A 190 5.56 -8.70 5.71
CA ALA A 190 5.64 -9.42 4.44
C ALA A 190 4.57 -8.93 3.43
N LEU A 191 3.34 -8.71 3.89
CA LEU A 191 2.25 -8.18 3.06
C LEU A 191 2.52 -6.74 2.61
N ILE A 192 2.89 -5.86 3.54
CA ILE A 192 3.19 -4.45 3.27
C ILE A 192 4.38 -4.33 2.32
N ASP A 193 5.48 -5.01 2.64
CA ASP A 193 6.71 -4.90 1.87
C ASP A 193 6.53 -5.46 0.46
N TYR A 194 5.85 -6.61 0.30
CA TYR A 194 5.61 -7.18 -1.02
C TYR A 194 4.70 -6.28 -1.88
N LEU A 195 3.61 -5.74 -1.29
CA LEU A 195 2.74 -4.78 -1.97
C LEU A 195 3.52 -3.54 -2.43
N HIS A 196 4.33 -2.96 -1.55
CA HIS A 196 5.15 -1.80 -1.87
C HIS A 196 6.19 -2.12 -2.96
N PHE A 197 6.83 -3.28 -2.86
CA PHE A 197 7.90 -3.73 -3.75
C PHE A 197 7.42 -4.14 -5.15
N LYS A 198 6.25 -4.78 -5.26
CA LYS A 198 5.78 -5.43 -6.51
C LYS A 198 4.40 -5.00 -6.97
N GLY A 199 3.69 -4.26 -6.14
CA GLY A 199 2.34 -3.78 -6.45
C GLY A 199 1.24 -4.76 -6.08
N SER A 200 0.01 -4.34 -6.36
CA SER A 200 -1.20 -5.12 -6.09
C SER A 200 -1.40 -6.31 -7.04
N GLY A 201 -0.89 -6.22 -8.27
CA GLY A 201 -1.16 -7.17 -9.35
C GLY A 201 -2.48 -6.92 -10.07
N LEU A 202 -3.16 -5.81 -9.78
CA LEU A 202 -4.43 -5.45 -10.41
C LEU A 202 -4.24 -4.61 -11.67
N LYS A 203 -3.18 -3.80 -11.72
CA LYS A 203 -2.91 -2.87 -12.83
C LYS A 203 -2.37 -3.60 -14.05
N SER A 204 -2.72 -3.11 -15.24
CA SER A 204 -2.19 -3.64 -16.51
C SER A 204 -0.67 -3.45 -16.64
N SER A 205 -0.12 -2.41 -16.02
CA SER A 205 1.33 -2.14 -15.95
C SER A 205 2.11 -3.14 -15.09
N GLU A 206 1.42 -3.94 -14.28
CA GLU A 206 2.01 -4.98 -13.42
C GLU A 206 1.93 -6.36 -14.07
N ARG A 207 2.05 -6.44 -15.41
CA ARG A 207 1.92 -7.68 -16.20
C ARG A 207 2.87 -7.73 -17.38
N TYR A 208 3.39 -8.93 -17.66
CA TYR A 208 4.02 -9.28 -18.93
C TYR A 208 3.27 -10.46 -19.56
N ALA A 209 2.98 -10.38 -20.82
CA ALA A 209 2.23 -11.42 -21.54
C ALA A 209 0.94 -11.88 -20.81
N GLY A 210 0.24 -10.94 -20.17
CA GLY A 210 -0.96 -11.22 -19.36
C GLY A 210 -0.71 -11.79 -17.95
N GLN A 211 0.53 -12.16 -17.63
CA GLN A 211 0.92 -12.69 -16.31
C GLN A 211 1.31 -11.55 -15.37
N GLY A 212 0.54 -11.39 -14.28
CA GLY A 212 0.84 -10.41 -13.23
C GLY A 212 1.86 -10.93 -12.22
N TRP A 213 2.46 -10.00 -11.47
CA TRP A 213 3.46 -10.32 -10.44
C TRP A 213 3.24 -9.67 -9.07
N GLY A 214 2.09 -9.02 -8.86
CA GLY A 214 1.77 -8.37 -7.59
C GLY A 214 1.22 -9.32 -6.54
N LEU A 215 0.81 -8.73 -5.41
CA LEU A 215 0.33 -9.47 -4.24
C LEU A 215 -0.85 -10.40 -4.58
N ARG A 216 -1.77 -9.97 -5.45
CA ARG A 216 -2.89 -10.79 -5.91
C ARG A 216 -2.44 -12.15 -6.46
N GLN A 217 -1.37 -12.18 -7.29
CA GLN A 217 -0.87 -13.40 -7.90
C GLN A 217 -0.17 -14.32 -6.90
N VAL A 218 0.41 -13.77 -5.85
CA VAL A 218 0.95 -14.57 -4.73
C VAL A 218 -0.17 -15.24 -3.99
N ILE A 219 -1.19 -14.48 -3.57
CA ILE A 219 -2.36 -15.02 -2.84
C ILE A 219 -3.14 -16.04 -3.68
N GLU A 220 -3.20 -15.86 -5.00
CA GLU A 220 -3.85 -16.81 -5.93
C GLU A 220 -3.22 -18.22 -5.87
N ARG A 221 -1.94 -18.33 -5.52
CA ARG A 221 -1.17 -19.58 -5.41
C ARG A 221 -1.20 -20.19 -4.03
N MET A 222 -1.80 -19.51 -3.05
CA MET A 222 -1.89 -19.98 -1.67
C MET A 222 -3.25 -20.64 -1.39
N HIS A 223 -3.29 -21.46 -0.35
CA HIS A 223 -4.47 -22.10 0.18
C HIS A 223 -4.61 -21.83 1.68
N SER A 224 -5.82 -21.83 2.19
CA SER A 224 -6.07 -21.49 3.61
C SER A 224 -5.52 -22.54 4.60
N ASP A 225 -5.28 -23.76 4.16
CA ASP A 225 -4.66 -24.84 4.95
C ASP A 225 -3.14 -24.71 5.06
N ASP A 226 -2.51 -23.91 4.18
CA ASP A 226 -1.07 -23.53 4.27
C ASP A 226 -0.91 -22.02 3.98
N SER A 227 -1.25 -21.22 4.97
CA SER A 227 -1.07 -19.76 4.95
C SER A 227 0.14 -19.33 5.79
N SER A 228 1.23 -20.11 5.74
CA SER A 228 2.47 -19.81 6.43
C SER A 228 3.31 -18.76 5.69
N LEU A 229 4.24 -18.09 6.40
CA LEU A 229 5.22 -17.21 5.77
C LEU A 229 6.11 -17.97 4.79
N GLN A 230 6.40 -19.23 5.05
CA GLN A 230 7.16 -20.10 4.15
C GLN A 230 6.38 -20.31 2.84
N ALA A 231 5.08 -20.61 2.92
CA ALA A 231 4.21 -20.75 1.74
C ALA A 231 4.11 -19.43 0.96
N PHE A 232 4.00 -18.30 1.65
CA PHE A 232 4.01 -16.97 1.03
C PHE A 232 5.29 -16.72 0.25
N VAL A 233 6.46 -16.95 0.86
CA VAL A 233 7.77 -16.78 0.22
C VAL A 233 7.93 -17.70 -0.98
N ALA A 234 7.50 -18.97 -0.87
CA ALA A 234 7.53 -19.92 -1.98
C ALA A 234 6.63 -19.46 -3.14
N ALA A 235 5.40 -19.07 -2.87
CA ALA A 235 4.46 -18.55 -3.86
C ALA A 235 5.00 -17.27 -4.53
N ALA A 236 5.53 -16.33 -3.76
CA ALA A 236 6.12 -15.09 -4.25
C ALA A 236 7.35 -15.36 -5.14
N THR A 237 8.19 -16.32 -4.77
CA THR A 237 9.37 -16.72 -5.59
C THR A 237 8.94 -17.22 -6.96
N VAL A 238 7.91 -18.08 -7.02
CA VAL A 238 7.37 -18.58 -8.29
C VAL A 238 6.78 -17.44 -9.14
N VAL A 239 6.06 -16.51 -8.50
CA VAL A 239 5.48 -15.33 -9.19
C VAL A 239 6.58 -14.45 -9.78
N LEU A 240 7.67 -14.22 -9.05
CA LEU A 240 8.79 -13.40 -9.54
C LEU A 240 9.63 -14.12 -10.61
N GLN A 241 9.77 -15.45 -10.53
CA GLN A 241 10.38 -16.22 -11.60
C GLN A 241 9.54 -16.10 -12.88
N ASN A 242 8.21 -16.27 -12.80
CA ASN A 242 7.32 -16.10 -13.94
C ASN A 242 7.40 -14.68 -14.54
N ARG A 243 7.60 -13.67 -13.71
CA ARG A 243 7.83 -12.30 -14.20
C ARG A 243 9.08 -12.23 -15.06
N VAL A 244 10.20 -12.82 -14.62
CA VAL A 244 11.46 -12.86 -15.37
C VAL A 244 11.28 -13.62 -16.69
N ASP A 245 10.61 -14.78 -16.65
CA ASP A 245 10.41 -15.64 -17.81
C ASP A 245 9.54 -14.97 -18.90
N ASN A 246 8.65 -14.07 -18.52
CA ASN A 246 7.76 -13.33 -19.42
C ASN A 246 8.24 -11.89 -19.70
N ALA A 247 9.34 -11.44 -19.10
CA ALA A 247 9.86 -10.10 -19.32
C ALA A 247 10.41 -9.96 -20.76
N PRO A 248 10.20 -8.79 -21.40
CA PRO A 248 10.87 -8.48 -22.65
C PRO A 248 12.40 -8.65 -22.52
N PRO A 249 13.07 -9.35 -23.47
CA PRO A 249 14.50 -9.67 -23.36
C PRO A 249 15.42 -8.48 -23.08
N GLU A 250 15.07 -7.30 -23.63
CA GLU A 250 15.83 -6.06 -23.47
C GLU A 250 15.86 -5.54 -22.02
N ARG A 251 14.90 -5.97 -21.19
CA ARG A 251 14.86 -5.61 -19.76
C ARG A 251 15.87 -6.38 -18.93
N ASN A 252 16.27 -7.57 -19.39
CA ASN A 252 17.24 -8.43 -18.70
C ASN A 252 16.95 -8.56 -17.19
N GLU A 253 15.69 -8.84 -16.84
CA GLU A 253 15.23 -8.85 -15.43
C GLU A 253 15.82 -9.99 -14.59
N GLY A 254 16.33 -11.05 -15.23
CA GLY A 254 16.99 -12.17 -14.55
C GLY A 254 18.13 -11.77 -13.62
N ARG A 255 18.83 -10.67 -13.94
CA ARG A 255 19.90 -10.09 -13.10
C ARG A 255 19.41 -9.64 -11.70
N TRP A 256 18.12 -9.36 -11.54
CA TRP A 256 17.55 -8.89 -10.27
C TRP A 256 16.92 -10.00 -9.43
N LEU A 257 16.64 -11.16 -10.02
CA LEU A 257 15.88 -12.23 -9.37
C LEU A 257 16.50 -12.66 -8.03
N GLN A 258 17.81 -12.86 -7.99
CA GLN A 258 18.49 -13.27 -6.75
C GLN A 258 18.30 -12.21 -5.63
N GLY A 259 18.39 -10.92 -5.98
CA GLY A 259 18.14 -9.84 -5.03
C GLY A 259 16.68 -9.83 -4.54
N TRP A 260 15.74 -10.10 -5.43
CA TRP A 260 14.33 -10.21 -5.06
C TRP A 260 14.08 -11.40 -4.11
N VAL A 261 14.64 -12.56 -4.42
CA VAL A 261 14.53 -13.76 -3.57
C VAL A 261 15.16 -13.52 -2.19
N ASN A 262 16.33 -12.86 -2.13
CA ASN A 262 16.95 -12.51 -0.87
C ASN A 262 16.05 -11.58 -0.02
N ARG A 263 15.34 -10.62 -0.66
CA ARG A 263 14.36 -9.78 0.03
C ARG A 263 13.17 -10.60 0.56
N LEU A 264 12.64 -11.55 -0.22
CA LEU A 264 11.57 -12.43 0.25
C LEU A 264 11.98 -13.25 1.47
N HIS A 265 13.23 -13.72 1.53
CA HIS A 265 13.74 -14.46 2.68
C HIS A 265 13.80 -13.61 3.96
N SER A 266 13.81 -12.27 3.87
CA SER A 266 13.72 -11.41 5.04
C SER A 266 12.34 -11.42 5.72
N TYR A 267 11.33 -12.05 5.10
CA TYR A 267 10.00 -12.27 5.68
C TYR A 267 9.93 -13.49 6.58
N LEU A 268 10.98 -14.30 6.61
CA LEU A 268 11.06 -15.49 7.46
C LEU A 268 11.72 -15.14 8.80
N PRO A 269 11.35 -15.85 9.91
CA PRO A 269 11.96 -15.66 11.22
C PRO A 269 13.44 -16.03 11.24
#